data_367a23d7a61f5c641d6ab0cd2a476726
#
_entry.id   367a23d7a61f5c641d6ab0cd2a476726
#
_cell.length_a   1.000
_cell.length_b   1.000
_cell.length_c   1.000
_cell.angle_alpha   90.00
_cell.angle_beta   90.00
_cell.angle_gamma   90.00
#
_symmetry.space_group_name_H-M   'P 1'
#
loop_
_entity.id
_entity.type
_entity.pdbx_description
1 polymer ?
#
loop_
_entity_poly.entity_id
_entity_poly.type
_entity_poly.pdbx_seq_one_letter_code
_entity_poly.pdbx_strand_id
1 'polypeptide(L)'
;VKIGAWLATESVSLLSSLVDSLLDAGSSLINLFAIYHALQPADREHRFGHGKAEALAGLAQAAFIAGSGVFVMLEAIDRLFNPKAIDNGEFGIGVMVFAILLTSILVLFQAYVVRKTGSIAIHADSFHYRVDVLVNIAVIMSLMLSSYGGFLLADPLFAGAIVIYMGFGSWKIAIKSLDDLMDKEFPDEERIKIREIAMAHPKVHDIHDMRTRRSGRYSFIQIHLEMSRELTLVEAHQI
;
A
#
# COMPACT_ATOMS: atom_id res chain seq x y z
N VAL A 1 27.24 1.33 0.73
CA VAL A 1 27.81 2.43 -0.08
C VAL A 1 27.52 3.77 0.60
N LYS A 2 26.24 4.16 0.87
CA LYS A 2 25.88 5.47 1.44
C LYS A 2 26.52 5.73 2.82
N ILE A 3 26.58 4.73 3.70
CA ILE A 3 27.26 4.84 5.02
C ILE A 3 28.75 5.19 4.86
N GLY A 4 29.45 4.49 3.96
CA GLY A 4 30.88 4.75 3.71
C GLY A 4 31.12 6.14 3.09
N ALA A 5 30.24 6.56 2.20
CA ALA A 5 30.31 7.91 1.60
C ALA A 5 30.08 9.00 2.65
N TRP A 6 29.11 8.82 3.54
CA TRP A 6 28.85 9.78 4.62
C TRP A 6 30.03 9.86 5.60
N LEU A 7 30.57 8.73 6.07
CA LEU A 7 31.73 8.70 6.96
C LEU A 7 32.99 9.35 6.35
N ALA A 8 33.11 9.32 5.02
CA ALA A 8 34.24 9.93 4.32
C ALA A 8 34.09 11.42 4.08
N THR A 9 32.85 11.95 4.02
CA THR A 9 32.57 13.33 3.59
C THR A 9 31.93 14.20 4.67
N GLU A 10 31.37 13.58 5.73
CA GLU A 10 30.56 14.24 6.78
C GLU A 10 29.45 15.15 6.23
N SER A 11 29.01 14.89 4.98
CA SER A 11 28.02 15.71 4.29
C SER A 11 26.62 15.51 4.88
N VAL A 12 25.95 16.61 5.25
CA VAL A 12 24.57 16.60 5.76
C VAL A 12 23.60 16.06 4.70
N SER A 13 23.83 16.35 3.42
CA SER A 13 22.99 15.82 2.32
C SER A 13 23.10 14.29 2.20
N LEU A 14 24.31 13.73 2.39
CA LEU A 14 24.52 12.31 2.41
C LEU A 14 23.90 11.65 3.65
N LEU A 15 23.94 12.33 4.79
CA LEU A 15 23.25 11.88 6.01
C LEU A 15 21.74 11.81 5.81
N SER A 16 21.13 12.85 5.26
CA SER A 16 19.68 12.86 4.93
C SER A 16 19.32 11.70 4.00
N SER A 17 20.06 11.52 2.90
CA SER A 17 19.85 10.42 1.97
C SER A 17 20.09 9.02 2.58
N LEU A 18 20.95 8.91 3.59
CA LEU A 18 21.15 7.68 4.35
C LEU A 18 19.94 7.41 5.26
N VAL A 19 19.46 8.42 5.98
CA VAL A 19 18.28 8.32 6.85
C VAL A 19 17.06 7.89 6.04
N ASP A 20 16.80 8.52 4.89
CA ASP A 20 15.70 8.12 4.00
C ASP A 20 15.80 6.65 3.59
N SER A 21 16.99 6.21 3.15
CA SER A 21 17.20 4.80 2.78
C SER A 21 17.03 3.82 3.95
N LEU A 22 17.33 4.22 5.17
CA LEU A 22 17.11 3.40 6.37
C LEU A 22 15.62 3.33 6.73
N LEU A 23 14.89 4.43 6.55
CA LEU A 23 13.44 4.46 6.75
C LEU A 23 12.72 3.58 5.72
N ASP A 24 13.12 3.62 4.45
CA ASP A 24 12.59 2.75 3.40
C ASP A 24 12.85 1.27 3.69
N ALA A 25 14.09 0.94 4.06
CA ALA A 25 14.45 -0.42 4.46
C ALA A 25 13.68 -0.89 5.69
N GLY A 26 13.50 -0.01 6.68
CA GLY A 26 12.71 -0.28 7.88
C GLY A 26 11.25 -0.54 7.56
N SER A 27 10.66 0.28 6.70
CA SER A 27 9.29 0.11 6.20
C SER A 27 9.10 -1.22 5.47
N SER A 28 10.02 -1.58 4.57
CA SER A 28 9.99 -2.86 3.85
C SER A 28 10.15 -4.06 4.79
N LEU A 29 10.97 -3.94 5.83
CA LEU A 29 11.11 -4.98 6.86
C LEU A 29 9.81 -5.14 7.68
N ILE A 30 9.18 -4.05 8.08
CA ILE A 30 7.88 -4.09 8.77
C ILE A 30 6.84 -4.80 7.90
N ASN A 31 6.75 -4.47 6.61
CA ASN A 31 5.88 -5.14 5.67
C ASN A 31 6.18 -6.63 5.55
N LEU A 32 7.46 -7.02 5.45
CA LEU A 32 7.87 -8.41 5.39
C LEU A 32 7.43 -9.19 6.64
N PHE A 33 7.67 -8.65 7.84
CA PHE A 33 7.27 -9.27 9.09
C PHE A 33 5.74 -9.34 9.22
N ALA A 34 5.02 -8.31 8.82
CA ALA A 34 3.56 -8.29 8.87
C ALA A 34 2.95 -9.34 7.94
N ILE A 35 3.46 -9.46 6.70
CA ILE A 35 3.01 -10.47 5.75
C ILE A 35 3.38 -11.87 6.26
N TYR A 36 4.60 -12.06 6.76
CA TYR A 36 5.00 -13.34 7.35
C TYR A 36 4.08 -13.75 8.51
N HIS A 37 3.75 -12.79 9.39
CA HIS A 37 2.84 -13.04 10.51
C HIS A 37 1.41 -13.30 10.03
N ALA A 38 0.93 -12.53 9.05
CA ALA A 38 -0.41 -12.72 8.46
C ALA A 38 -0.62 -14.09 7.81
N LEU A 39 0.45 -14.73 7.34
CA LEU A 39 0.42 -16.07 6.75
C LEU A 39 0.45 -17.21 7.78
N GLN A 40 0.66 -16.90 9.07
CA GLN A 40 0.64 -17.92 10.11
C GLN A 40 -0.79 -18.49 10.26
N PRO A 41 -0.92 -19.81 10.44
CA PRO A 41 -2.22 -20.43 10.65
C PRO A 41 -2.87 -19.95 11.94
N ALA A 42 -4.18 -20.19 12.06
CA ALA A 42 -4.90 -19.95 13.30
C ALA A 42 -4.31 -20.79 14.46
N ASP A 43 -4.19 -20.17 15.61
CA ASP A 43 -3.69 -20.78 16.85
C ASP A 43 -4.73 -20.71 17.98
N ARG A 44 -4.32 -21.00 19.23
CA ARG A 44 -5.22 -20.98 20.38
C ARG A 44 -5.68 -19.56 20.76
N GLU A 45 -4.83 -18.57 20.54
CA GLU A 45 -5.08 -17.16 20.89
C GLU A 45 -5.79 -16.43 19.73
N HIS A 46 -5.42 -16.76 18.47
CA HIS A 46 -5.94 -16.13 17.26
C HIS A 46 -6.71 -17.15 16.41
N ARG A 47 -7.91 -17.53 16.86
CA ARG A 47 -8.75 -18.59 16.23
C ARG A 47 -9.18 -18.26 14.80
N PHE A 48 -9.20 -16.98 14.42
CA PHE A 48 -9.50 -16.52 13.06
C PHE A 48 -8.24 -16.27 12.22
N GLY A 49 -7.06 -16.69 12.71
CA GLY A 49 -5.77 -16.47 12.07
C GLY A 49 -5.24 -15.06 12.28
N HIS A 50 -4.09 -14.77 11.67
CA HIS A 50 -3.34 -13.54 11.84
C HIS A 50 -3.48 -12.56 10.66
N GLY A 51 -4.41 -12.83 9.74
CA GLY A 51 -4.54 -12.10 8.47
C GLY A 51 -4.72 -10.58 8.60
N LYS A 52 -5.26 -10.09 9.71
CA LYS A 52 -5.40 -8.64 9.99
C LYS A 52 -4.08 -7.90 10.18
N ALA A 53 -2.98 -8.62 10.46
CA ALA A 53 -1.65 -8.01 10.52
C ALA A 53 -1.25 -7.33 9.18
N GLU A 54 -1.74 -7.86 8.06
CA GLU A 54 -1.54 -7.28 6.74
C GLU A 54 -2.26 -5.92 6.59
N ALA A 55 -3.51 -5.83 7.03
CA ALA A 55 -4.27 -4.58 7.00
C ALA A 55 -3.65 -3.52 7.94
N LEU A 56 -3.13 -3.95 9.10
CA LEU A 56 -2.40 -3.06 10.02
C LEU A 56 -1.12 -2.50 9.37
N ALA A 57 -0.35 -3.34 8.67
CA ALA A 57 0.82 -2.89 7.93
C ALA A 57 0.46 -1.92 6.80
N GLY A 58 -0.62 -2.20 6.05
CA GLY A 58 -1.13 -1.28 5.04
C GLY A 58 -1.51 0.08 5.61
N LEU A 59 -2.15 0.12 6.78
CA LEU A 59 -2.49 1.36 7.47
C LEU A 59 -1.23 2.12 7.92
N ALA A 60 -0.24 1.43 8.51
CA ALA A 60 1.03 2.02 8.90
C ALA A 60 1.78 2.61 7.70
N GLN A 61 1.82 1.88 6.58
CA GLN A 61 2.42 2.36 5.34
C GLN A 61 1.70 3.59 4.77
N ALA A 62 0.36 3.61 4.81
CA ALA A 62 -0.42 4.78 4.40
C ALA A 62 -0.10 6.02 5.24
N ALA A 63 0.04 5.86 6.56
CA ALA A 63 0.44 6.93 7.45
C ALA A 63 1.88 7.42 7.16
N PHE A 64 2.80 6.50 6.87
CA PHE A 64 4.17 6.84 6.47
C PHE A 64 4.20 7.66 5.17
N ILE A 65 3.47 7.22 4.13
CA ILE A 65 3.36 7.93 2.85
C ILE A 65 2.74 9.32 3.04
N ALA A 66 1.67 9.43 3.85
CA ALA A 66 1.05 10.71 4.14
C ALA A 66 2.01 11.66 4.88
N GLY A 67 2.75 11.16 5.87
CA GLY A 67 3.78 11.90 6.59
C GLY A 67 4.90 12.39 5.65
N SER A 68 5.43 11.52 4.79
CA SER A 68 6.42 11.88 3.76
C SER A 68 5.86 12.95 2.81
N GLY A 69 4.59 12.85 2.43
CA GLY A 69 3.91 13.87 1.61
C GLY A 69 3.89 15.25 2.26
N VAL A 70 3.73 15.33 3.58
CA VAL A 70 3.81 16.60 4.31
C VAL A 70 5.24 17.20 4.21
N PHE A 71 6.28 16.39 4.36
CA PHE A 71 7.66 16.88 4.20
C PHE A 71 7.93 17.38 2.79
N VAL A 72 7.50 16.63 1.76
CA VAL A 72 7.64 17.06 0.35
C VAL A 72 6.86 18.35 0.10
N MET A 73 5.68 18.53 0.70
CA MET A 73 4.91 19.76 0.60
C MET A 73 5.65 20.95 1.20
N LEU A 74 6.23 20.79 2.39
CA LEU A 74 6.99 21.87 3.05
C LEU A 74 8.21 22.26 2.22
N GLU A 75 8.94 21.30 1.67
CA GLU A 75 10.08 21.54 0.78
C GLU A 75 9.64 22.23 -0.53
N ALA A 76 8.52 21.81 -1.12
CA ALA A 76 7.96 22.44 -2.32
C ALA A 76 7.59 23.91 -2.06
N ILE A 77 7.00 24.20 -0.91
CA ILE A 77 6.67 25.57 -0.49
C ILE A 77 7.95 26.38 -0.30
N ASP A 78 8.97 25.86 0.40
CA ASP A 78 10.26 26.58 0.56
C ASP A 78 10.89 26.91 -0.79
N ARG A 79 10.93 25.96 -1.72
CA ARG A 79 11.47 26.16 -3.08
C ARG A 79 10.65 27.13 -3.93
N LEU A 80 9.35 27.27 -3.65
CA LEU A 80 8.51 28.24 -4.33
C LEU A 80 8.91 29.70 -3.98
N PHE A 81 9.24 29.93 -2.69
CA PHE A 81 9.67 31.26 -2.20
C PHE A 81 11.18 31.49 -2.35
N ASN A 82 11.98 30.44 -2.31
CA ASN A 82 13.42 30.44 -2.38
C ASN A 82 13.93 29.53 -3.51
N PRO A 83 13.71 29.87 -4.79
CA PRO A 83 14.13 29.03 -5.91
C PRO A 83 15.63 28.72 -5.85
N LYS A 84 16.01 27.47 -5.77
CA LYS A 84 17.39 26.99 -5.81
C LYS A 84 17.65 26.32 -7.14
N ALA A 85 18.77 26.66 -7.79
CA ALA A 85 19.22 25.93 -8.96
C ALA A 85 19.57 24.47 -8.53
N ILE A 86 19.08 23.51 -9.29
CA ILE A 86 19.41 22.11 -9.04
C ILE A 86 20.78 21.85 -9.68
N ASP A 87 21.81 21.73 -8.84
CA ASP A 87 23.18 21.48 -9.28
C ASP A 87 23.46 19.97 -9.30
N ASN A 88 23.03 19.29 -10.38
CA ASN A 88 23.27 17.87 -10.57
C ASN A 88 24.05 17.65 -11.87
N GLY A 89 25.32 17.28 -11.74
CA GLY A 89 26.15 16.89 -12.86
C GLY A 89 25.60 15.66 -13.62
N GLU A 90 26.08 15.43 -14.83
CA GLU A 90 25.67 14.32 -15.73
C GLU A 90 25.69 12.94 -15.06
N PHE A 91 26.59 12.73 -14.08
CA PHE A 91 26.66 11.50 -13.29
C PHE A 91 25.41 11.28 -12.44
N GLY A 92 24.82 12.34 -11.87
CA GLY A 92 23.59 12.25 -11.06
C GLY A 92 22.40 11.74 -11.89
N ILE A 93 22.25 12.20 -13.12
CA ILE A 93 21.18 11.77 -14.05
C ILE A 93 21.31 10.29 -14.36
N GLY A 94 22.52 9.79 -14.63
CA GLY A 94 22.77 8.37 -14.91
C GLY A 94 22.33 7.46 -13.73
N VAL A 95 22.67 7.85 -12.50
CA VAL A 95 22.25 7.13 -11.28
C VAL A 95 20.73 7.16 -11.11
N MET A 96 20.07 8.31 -11.36
CA MET A 96 18.61 8.41 -11.28
C MET A 96 17.91 7.54 -12.32
N VAL A 97 18.36 7.51 -13.56
CA VAL A 97 17.80 6.64 -14.61
C VAL A 97 17.94 5.16 -14.23
N PHE A 98 19.10 4.77 -13.71
CA PHE A 98 19.30 3.39 -13.25
C PHE A 98 18.37 3.05 -12.08
N ALA A 99 18.22 3.95 -11.11
CA ALA A 99 17.27 3.77 -10.00
C ALA A 99 15.84 3.64 -10.48
N ILE A 100 15.38 4.49 -11.42
CA ILE A 100 14.04 4.43 -12.03
C ILE A 100 13.82 3.06 -12.67
N LEU A 101 14.77 2.56 -13.46
CA LEU A 101 14.65 1.26 -14.13
C LEU A 101 14.50 0.12 -13.11
N LEU A 102 15.37 0.08 -12.10
CA LEU A 102 15.35 -0.97 -11.08
C LEU A 102 14.06 -0.93 -10.26
N THR A 103 13.65 0.26 -9.80
CA THR A 103 12.41 0.44 -9.03
C THR A 103 11.18 0.13 -9.88
N SER A 104 11.18 0.47 -11.17
CA SER A 104 10.08 0.13 -12.08
C SER A 104 9.89 -1.38 -12.24
N ILE A 105 10.99 -2.14 -12.34
CA ILE A 105 10.93 -3.60 -12.37
C ILE A 105 10.31 -4.15 -11.08
N LEU A 106 10.72 -3.63 -9.92
CA LEU A 106 10.14 -4.01 -8.64
C LEU A 106 8.64 -3.70 -8.57
N VAL A 107 8.23 -2.50 -8.98
CA VAL A 107 6.81 -2.09 -9.01
C VAL A 107 5.97 -2.98 -9.91
N LEU A 108 6.47 -3.36 -11.09
CA LEU A 108 5.79 -4.28 -11.99
C LEU A 108 5.64 -5.67 -11.38
N PHE A 109 6.67 -6.17 -10.72
CA PHE A 109 6.62 -7.44 -10.00
C PHE A 109 5.61 -7.38 -8.84
N GLN A 110 5.65 -6.33 -8.02
CA GLN A 110 4.69 -6.13 -6.93
C GLN A 110 3.25 -6.01 -7.46
N ALA A 111 3.03 -5.30 -8.57
CA ALA A 111 1.71 -5.22 -9.20
C ALA A 111 1.19 -6.59 -9.66
N TYR A 112 2.06 -7.45 -10.18
CA TYR A 112 1.71 -8.84 -10.51
C TYR A 112 1.31 -9.62 -9.25
N VAL A 113 2.08 -9.51 -8.17
CA VAL A 113 1.78 -10.19 -6.90
C VAL A 113 0.45 -9.69 -6.33
N VAL A 114 0.22 -8.39 -6.29
CA VAL A 114 -1.04 -7.79 -5.81
C VAL A 114 -2.25 -8.31 -6.58
N ARG A 115 -2.14 -8.42 -7.91
CA ARG A 115 -3.23 -8.99 -8.75
C ARG A 115 -3.54 -10.45 -8.41
N LYS A 116 -2.55 -11.21 -7.96
CA LYS A 116 -2.71 -12.63 -7.61
C LYS A 116 -3.18 -12.86 -6.19
N THR A 117 -2.78 -12.01 -5.25
CA THR A 117 -2.98 -12.21 -3.82
C THR A 117 -4.02 -11.27 -3.21
N GLY A 118 -4.26 -10.11 -3.83
CA GLY A 118 -5.07 -9.04 -3.26
C GLY A 118 -4.43 -8.33 -2.06
N SER A 119 -3.14 -8.58 -1.78
CA SER A 119 -2.41 -8.09 -0.60
C SER A 119 -2.43 -6.57 -0.49
N ILE A 120 -2.95 -6.06 0.63
CA ILE A 120 -3.01 -4.64 0.93
C ILE A 120 -1.62 -4.11 1.30
N ALA A 121 -0.85 -4.87 2.06
CA ALA A 121 0.50 -4.47 2.45
C ALA A 121 1.42 -4.33 1.23
N ILE A 122 1.41 -5.31 0.30
CA ILE A 122 2.20 -5.23 -0.94
C ILE A 122 1.69 -4.10 -1.84
N HIS A 123 0.37 -3.85 -1.87
CA HIS A 123 -0.20 -2.74 -2.63
C HIS A 123 0.28 -1.38 -2.09
N ALA A 124 0.30 -1.21 -0.77
CA ALA A 124 0.77 0.00 -0.12
C ALA A 124 2.28 0.24 -0.37
N ASP A 125 3.09 -0.81 -0.25
CA ASP A 125 4.53 -0.77 -0.55
C ASP A 125 4.79 -0.44 -2.04
N SER A 126 4.05 -1.08 -2.96
CA SER A 126 4.10 -0.78 -4.39
C SER A 126 3.71 0.67 -4.70
N PHE A 127 2.77 1.24 -3.95
CA PHE A 127 2.38 2.63 -4.11
C PHE A 127 3.49 3.59 -3.67
N HIS A 128 4.18 3.29 -2.57
CA HIS A 128 5.36 4.04 -2.12
C HIS A 128 6.44 4.07 -3.22
N TYR A 129 6.85 2.92 -3.74
CA TYR A 129 7.86 2.86 -4.81
C TYR A 129 7.42 3.52 -6.13
N ARG A 130 6.11 3.57 -6.45
CA ARG A 130 5.61 4.36 -7.59
C ARG A 130 5.82 5.85 -7.37
N VAL A 131 5.61 6.32 -6.14
CA VAL A 131 5.91 7.73 -5.78
C VAL A 131 7.38 8.03 -6.00
N ASP A 132 8.29 7.14 -5.56
CA ASP A 132 9.73 7.33 -5.75
C ASP A 132 10.12 7.42 -7.23
N VAL A 133 9.53 6.58 -8.09
CA VAL A 133 9.71 6.68 -9.54
C VAL A 133 9.22 8.02 -10.07
N LEU A 134 8.05 8.48 -9.63
CA LEU A 134 7.50 9.77 -10.06
C LEU A 134 8.35 10.96 -9.60
N VAL A 135 8.86 10.91 -8.37
CA VAL A 135 9.79 11.94 -7.84
C VAL A 135 11.05 11.99 -8.69
N ASN A 136 11.68 10.86 -8.97
CA ASN A 136 12.89 10.83 -9.80
C ASN A 136 12.63 11.33 -11.23
N ILE A 137 11.49 10.99 -11.84
CA ILE A 137 11.09 11.52 -13.17
C ILE A 137 10.87 13.03 -13.09
N ALA A 138 10.17 13.51 -12.06
CA ALA A 138 9.89 14.94 -11.85
C ALA A 138 11.18 15.76 -11.72
N VAL A 139 12.17 15.24 -10.97
CA VAL A 139 13.49 15.89 -10.83
C VAL A 139 14.19 15.99 -12.18
N ILE A 140 14.22 14.92 -12.99
CA ILE A 140 14.83 14.94 -14.32
C ILE A 140 14.11 15.95 -15.23
N MET A 141 12.78 15.94 -15.24
CA MET A 141 11.99 16.89 -16.04
C MET A 141 12.18 18.34 -15.60
N SER A 142 12.25 18.56 -14.29
CA SER A 142 12.50 19.89 -13.69
C SER A 142 13.88 20.43 -14.09
N LEU A 143 14.91 19.58 -14.05
CA LEU A 143 16.26 19.89 -14.52
C LEU A 143 16.26 20.30 -15.99
N MET A 144 15.57 19.51 -16.85
CA MET A 144 15.50 19.83 -18.28
C MET A 144 14.78 21.16 -18.54
N LEU A 145 13.64 21.39 -17.89
CA LEU A 145 12.85 22.62 -18.05
C LEU A 145 13.59 23.85 -17.49
N SER A 146 14.33 23.71 -16.40
CA SER A 146 15.13 24.77 -15.84
C SER A 146 16.35 25.12 -16.72
N SER A 147 17.08 24.08 -17.19
CA SER A 147 18.31 24.29 -17.99
C SER A 147 18.05 24.79 -19.39
N TYR A 148 17.02 24.32 -20.08
CA TYR A 148 16.70 24.67 -21.46
C TYR A 148 15.63 25.75 -21.59
N GLY A 149 14.70 25.85 -20.61
CA GLY A 149 13.56 26.76 -20.67
C GLY A 149 13.59 27.92 -19.66
N GLY A 150 14.56 27.95 -18.73
CA GLY A 150 14.60 28.94 -17.66
C GLY A 150 13.40 28.87 -16.70
N PHE A 151 12.62 27.78 -16.72
CA PHE A 151 11.40 27.63 -15.94
C PHE A 151 11.70 27.09 -14.54
N LEU A 152 12.09 27.98 -13.63
CA LEU A 152 12.50 27.66 -12.26
C LEU A 152 11.35 27.12 -11.38
N LEU A 153 10.09 27.38 -11.77
CA LEU A 153 8.91 26.92 -11.03
C LEU A 153 8.52 25.47 -11.35
N ALA A 154 9.19 24.80 -12.28
CA ALA A 154 8.87 23.41 -12.66
C ALA A 154 8.96 22.45 -11.45
N ASP A 155 10.04 22.56 -10.66
CA ASP A 155 10.30 21.70 -9.50
C ASP A 155 9.19 21.79 -8.43
N PRO A 156 8.84 22.95 -7.88
CA PRO A 156 7.77 23.03 -6.89
C PRO A 156 6.38 22.66 -7.45
N LEU A 157 6.11 22.85 -8.74
CA LEU A 157 4.86 22.46 -9.36
C LEU A 157 4.75 20.92 -9.48
N PHE A 158 5.79 20.24 -9.92
CA PHE A 158 5.83 18.78 -9.95
C PHE A 158 5.75 18.20 -8.54
N ALA A 159 6.48 18.76 -7.57
CA ALA A 159 6.41 18.33 -6.19
C ALA A 159 4.97 18.47 -5.63
N GLY A 160 4.30 19.59 -5.88
CA GLY A 160 2.89 19.79 -5.50
C GLY A 160 1.95 18.76 -6.10
N ALA A 161 2.09 18.45 -7.39
CA ALA A 161 1.29 17.40 -8.06
C ALA A 161 1.53 16.01 -7.44
N ILE A 162 2.78 15.67 -7.12
CA ILE A 162 3.14 14.42 -6.45
C ILE A 162 2.53 14.35 -5.06
N VAL A 163 2.58 15.42 -4.27
CA VAL A 163 1.96 15.46 -2.93
C VAL A 163 0.45 15.21 -2.99
N ILE A 164 -0.24 15.81 -3.97
CA ILE A 164 -1.68 15.55 -4.17
C ILE A 164 -1.90 14.06 -4.50
N TYR A 165 -1.10 13.48 -5.37
CA TYR A 165 -1.16 12.05 -5.71
C TYR A 165 -0.89 11.16 -4.49
N MET A 166 0.12 11.49 -3.67
CA MET A 166 0.42 10.80 -2.40
C MET A 166 -0.77 10.86 -1.43
N GLY A 167 -1.37 12.03 -1.26
CA GLY A 167 -2.52 12.23 -0.38
C GLY A 167 -3.72 11.36 -0.79
N PHE A 168 -4.09 11.37 -2.07
CA PHE A 168 -5.18 10.52 -2.56
C PHE A 168 -4.88 9.03 -2.45
N GLY A 169 -3.65 8.62 -2.75
CA GLY A 169 -3.24 7.21 -2.68
C GLY A 169 -3.20 6.70 -1.25
N SER A 170 -2.55 7.42 -0.34
CA SER A 170 -2.48 7.05 1.07
C SER A 170 -3.87 7.02 1.72
N TRP A 171 -4.74 7.97 1.40
CA TRP A 171 -6.13 7.96 1.85
C TRP A 171 -6.89 6.69 1.42
N LYS A 172 -6.79 6.30 0.15
CA LYS A 172 -7.42 5.07 -0.37
C LYS A 172 -6.91 3.82 0.33
N ILE A 173 -5.59 3.74 0.56
CA ILE A 173 -4.98 2.61 1.26
C ILE A 173 -5.45 2.59 2.71
N ALA A 174 -5.47 3.74 3.39
CA ALA A 174 -5.92 3.84 4.77
C ALA A 174 -7.37 3.39 4.95
N ILE A 175 -8.29 3.88 4.11
CA ILE A 175 -9.70 3.48 4.15
C ILE A 175 -9.84 1.98 3.91
N LYS A 176 -9.16 1.42 2.91
CA LYS A 176 -9.23 -0.02 2.63
C LYS A 176 -8.70 -0.85 3.80
N SER A 177 -7.60 -0.42 4.42
CA SER A 177 -7.04 -1.09 5.60
C SER A 177 -7.98 -1.01 6.81
N LEU A 178 -8.60 0.15 7.04
CA LEU A 178 -9.61 0.33 8.10
C LEU A 178 -10.85 -0.53 7.83
N ASP A 179 -11.34 -0.58 6.61
CA ASP A 179 -12.47 -1.42 6.20
C ASP A 179 -12.21 -2.90 6.57
N ASP A 180 -11.02 -3.41 6.25
CA ASP A 180 -10.63 -4.79 6.58
C ASP A 180 -10.44 -5.01 8.08
N LEU A 181 -9.89 -4.02 8.81
CA LEU A 181 -9.74 -4.09 10.26
C LEU A 181 -11.09 -4.08 11.00
N MET A 182 -12.06 -3.33 10.48
CA MET A 182 -13.41 -3.20 11.04
C MET A 182 -14.41 -4.26 10.52
N ASP A 183 -13.92 -5.32 9.88
CA ASP A 183 -14.77 -6.41 9.39
C ASP A 183 -15.85 -5.95 8.40
N LYS A 184 -15.51 -5.07 7.45
CA LYS A 184 -16.44 -4.63 6.42
C LYS A 184 -16.98 -5.81 5.62
N GLU A 185 -18.28 -5.79 5.39
CA GLU A 185 -19.01 -6.76 4.56
C GLU A 185 -18.46 -6.83 3.14
N PHE A 186 -18.61 -7.99 2.53
CA PHE A 186 -18.32 -8.17 1.10
C PHE A 186 -19.21 -7.26 0.24
N PRO A 187 -18.77 -6.93 -0.99
CA PRO A 187 -19.61 -6.24 -1.96
C PRO A 187 -20.95 -6.96 -2.18
N ASP A 188 -22.00 -6.22 -2.43
CA ASP A 188 -23.35 -6.78 -2.59
C ASP A 188 -23.42 -7.87 -3.66
N GLU A 189 -22.65 -7.72 -4.74
CA GLU A 189 -22.58 -8.74 -5.81
C GLU A 189 -22.04 -10.10 -5.30
N GLU A 190 -21.05 -10.10 -4.41
CA GLU A 190 -20.53 -11.32 -3.81
C GLU A 190 -21.55 -11.92 -2.82
N ARG A 191 -22.20 -11.06 -2.04
CA ARG A 191 -23.22 -11.47 -1.05
C ARG A 191 -24.45 -12.07 -1.73
N ILE A 192 -24.90 -11.49 -2.84
CA ILE A 192 -26.02 -12.04 -3.66
C ILE A 192 -25.66 -13.44 -4.14
N LYS A 193 -24.45 -13.65 -4.69
CA LYS A 193 -24.00 -14.98 -5.13
C LYS A 193 -23.97 -16.03 -4.01
N ILE A 194 -23.51 -15.62 -2.82
CA ILE A 194 -23.50 -16.50 -1.64
C ILE A 194 -24.93 -16.90 -1.29
N ARG A 195 -25.87 -15.94 -1.29
CA ARG A 195 -27.29 -16.20 -1.05
C ARG A 195 -27.88 -17.14 -2.10
N GLU A 196 -27.61 -16.92 -3.37
CA GLU A 196 -28.09 -17.77 -4.46
C GLU A 196 -27.59 -19.22 -4.33
N ILE A 197 -26.31 -19.42 -3.99
CA ILE A 197 -25.71 -20.74 -3.77
C ILE A 197 -26.41 -21.46 -2.61
N ALA A 198 -26.60 -20.79 -1.50
CA ALA A 198 -27.21 -21.39 -0.33
C ALA A 198 -28.71 -21.67 -0.53
N MET A 199 -29.44 -20.77 -1.22
CA MET A 199 -30.86 -20.96 -1.59
C MET A 199 -31.09 -22.02 -2.67
N ALA A 200 -30.04 -22.41 -3.43
CA ALA A 200 -30.15 -23.49 -4.42
C ALA A 200 -30.29 -24.87 -3.77
N HIS A 201 -30.01 -25.00 -2.46
CA HIS A 201 -30.20 -26.28 -1.78
C HIS A 201 -31.68 -26.55 -1.48
N PRO A 202 -32.25 -27.74 -1.88
CA PRO A 202 -33.70 -27.98 -1.85
C PRO A 202 -34.31 -28.03 -0.45
N LYS A 203 -33.51 -28.19 0.59
CA LYS A 203 -33.95 -28.21 2.00
C LYS A 203 -33.82 -26.87 2.71
N VAL A 204 -33.27 -25.83 2.05
CA VAL A 204 -33.16 -24.47 2.57
C VAL A 204 -34.36 -23.67 2.09
N HIS A 205 -35.11 -23.10 3.03
CA HIS A 205 -36.31 -22.30 2.74
C HIS A 205 -36.04 -20.82 2.67
N ASP A 206 -35.19 -20.30 3.56
CA ASP A 206 -34.74 -18.91 3.54
C ASP A 206 -33.39 -18.75 4.25
N ILE A 207 -32.81 -17.54 4.10
CA ILE A 207 -31.53 -17.16 4.69
C ILE A 207 -31.68 -15.78 5.31
N HIS A 208 -31.23 -15.65 6.56
CA HIS A 208 -31.16 -14.37 7.25
C HIS A 208 -29.87 -14.21 8.01
N ASP A 209 -29.59 -12.98 8.52
CA ASP A 209 -28.41 -12.58 9.30
C ASP A 209 -27.09 -13.06 8.67
N MET A 210 -26.95 -12.85 7.34
CA MET A 210 -25.70 -13.14 6.65
C MET A 210 -24.66 -12.09 7.00
N ARG A 211 -23.54 -12.53 7.55
CA ARG A 211 -22.37 -11.71 7.89
C ARG A 211 -21.15 -12.23 7.17
N THR A 212 -20.40 -11.32 6.56
CA THR A 212 -19.20 -11.66 5.81
C THR A 212 -18.05 -10.77 6.24
N ARG A 213 -16.83 -11.28 6.20
CA ARG A 213 -15.62 -10.49 6.47
C ARG A 213 -14.40 -11.13 5.87
N ARG A 214 -13.35 -10.33 5.66
CA ARG A 214 -12.04 -10.81 5.24
C ARG A 214 -11.02 -10.69 6.39
N SER A 215 -10.08 -11.62 6.42
CA SER A 215 -8.90 -11.55 7.28
C SER A 215 -7.69 -12.05 6.47
N GLY A 216 -6.99 -11.13 5.82
CA GLY A 216 -5.94 -11.45 4.86
C GLY A 216 -6.47 -12.31 3.70
N ARG A 217 -5.96 -13.54 3.59
CA ARG A 217 -6.35 -14.50 2.53
C ARG A 217 -7.64 -15.25 2.81
N TYR A 218 -8.16 -15.18 4.04
CA TYR A 218 -9.33 -15.95 4.46
C TYR A 218 -10.58 -15.09 4.39
N SER A 219 -11.63 -15.70 3.85
CA SER A 219 -12.99 -15.17 3.84
C SER A 219 -13.82 -15.91 4.85
N PHE A 220 -14.54 -15.18 5.70
CA PHE A 220 -15.44 -15.74 6.70
C PHE A 220 -16.86 -15.36 6.34
N ILE A 221 -17.73 -16.38 6.31
CA ILE A 221 -19.16 -16.25 6.01
C ILE A 221 -19.91 -16.90 7.16
N GLN A 222 -20.79 -16.16 7.79
CA GLN A 222 -21.78 -16.62 8.75
C GLN A 222 -23.17 -16.41 8.17
N ILE A 223 -24.02 -17.43 8.18
CA ILE A 223 -25.39 -17.35 7.71
C ILE A 223 -26.30 -18.19 8.61
N HIS A 224 -27.53 -17.71 8.79
CA HIS A 224 -28.58 -18.52 9.37
C HIS A 224 -29.44 -19.08 8.24
N LEU A 225 -29.57 -20.41 8.23
CA LEU A 225 -30.40 -21.14 7.25
C LEU A 225 -31.72 -21.52 7.90
N GLU A 226 -32.83 -21.18 7.26
CA GLU A 226 -34.15 -21.66 7.65
C GLU A 226 -34.44 -22.98 6.92
N MET A 227 -34.79 -24.02 7.70
CA MET A 227 -35.07 -25.37 7.21
C MET A 227 -36.34 -25.93 7.85
N SER A 228 -36.86 -27.03 7.30
CA SER A 228 -38.01 -27.71 7.87
C SER A 228 -37.78 -28.16 9.31
N ARG A 229 -38.79 -27.98 10.18
CA ARG A 229 -38.77 -28.45 11.58
C ARG A 229 -38.74 -29.97 11.71
N GLU A 230 -39.06 -30.68 10.63
CA GLU A 230 -39.07 -32.17 10.61
C GLU A 230 -37.67 -32.78 10.43
N LEU A 231 -36.68 -31.97 10.05
CA LEU A 231 -35.29 -32.40 9.91
C LEU A 231 -34.68 -32.70 11.28
N THR A 232 -34.04 -33.85 11.39
CA THR A 232 -33.21 -34.14 12.55
C THR A 232 -31.97 -33.23 12.57
N LEU A 233 -31.37 -33.05 13.74
CA LEU A 233 -30.11 -32.27 13.86
C LEU A 233 -28.99 -32.83 12.98
N VAL A 234 -28.94 -34.17 12.83
CA VAL A 234 -27.94 -34.82 11.97
C VAL A 234 -28.15 -34.49 10.51
N GLU A 235 -29.40 -34.51 10.02
CA GLU A 235 -29.73 -34.15 8.65
C GLU A 235 -29.48 -32.66 8.38
N ALA A 236 -29.82 -31.77 9.33
CA ALA A 236 -29.55 -30.34 9.22
C ALA A 236 -28.06 -30.04 9.20
N HIS A 237 -27.23 -30.80 9.91
CA HIS A 237 -25.78 -30.62 9.95
C HIS A 237 -25.07 -31.12 8.66
N GLN A 238 -25.74 -31.96 7.87
CA GLN A 238 -25.22 -32.46 6.59
C GLN A 238 -25.50 -31.54 5.41
N ILE A 239 -26.35 -30.51 5.60
CA ILE A 239 -26.70 -29.50 4.62
C ILE A 239 -25.67 -28.37 4.65
#